data_19bff9f51a87502eceb89f4fe7abcfd7
#
_entry.id   19bff9f51a87502eceb89f4fe7abcfd7
#
_cell.length_a   1.000
_cell.length_b   1.000
_cell.length_c   1.000
_cell.angle_alpha   90.00
_cell.angle_beta   90.00
_cell.angle_gamma   90.00
#
_symmetry.space_group_name_H-M   'P 1'
#
loop_
_entity.id
_entity.type
_entity.pdbx_description
1 polymer ?
#
loop_
_entity_poly.entity_id
_entity_poly.type
_entity_poly.pdbx_seq_one_letter_code
_entity_poly.pdbx_strand_id
1 'polypeptide(L)'
;EGKGSQFDPDIAEVMLSMIDEDEDYNMRQVEKMVSNILVVDDEKINIRLIENICKNEPLYKVIAAESGKQAIDIVGNQQIDLVLLDIEMPDMDGFQTLEEIRKITDVPVIFVTAYKDYKLIKRARQMGVEDYITKPFLPIVFLETLYGVIG
;
A
#
# COMPACT_ATOMS: atom_id res chain seq x y z
N GLU A 1 -36.29 18.89 14.80
CA GLU A 1 -36.09 19.21 14.17
C GLU A 1 -35.16 18.91 13.19
N GLY A 2 -35.29 18.34 12.30
CA GLY A 2 -34.39 18.15 11.20
C GLY A 2 -32.92 18.36 11.50
N LYS A 3 -32.63 18.32 12.76
CA LYS A 3 -31.28 18.61 13.13
C LYS A 3 -30.30 17.65 12.64
N GLY A 4 -30.67 16.42 12.50
CA GLY A 4 -29.75 15.42 11.99
C GLY A 4 -29.27 15.77 10.61
N SER A 5 -30.17 16.31 9.80
CA SER A 5 -29.75 16.67 8.44
C SER A 5 -28.93 17.94 8.42
N GLN A 6 -29.07 18.76 9.44
CA GLN A 6 -28.32 19.99 9.50
C GLN A 6 -26.89 19.80 9.91
N PHE A 7 -26.63 18.66 10.47
CA PHE A 7 -25.30 18.30 10.88
C PHE A 7 -24.28 18.44 9.77
N ASP A 8 -24.61 17.97 8.59
CA ASP A 8 -23.66 17.96 7.48
C ASP A 8 -23.26 19.37 7.01
N PRO A 9 -24.18 20.30 6.79
CA PRO A 9 -23.80 21.65 6.38
C PRO A 9 -22.94 22.36 7.41
N ASP A 10 -23.24 22.18 8.69
CA ASP A 10 -22.46 22.83 9.73
C ASP A 10 -21.01 22.33 9.74
N ILE A 11 -20.84 21.04 9.58
CA ILE A 11 -19.51 20.46 9.55
C ILE A 11 -18.72 20.98 8.35
N ALA A 12 -19.37 21.07 7.21
CA ALA A 12 -18.71 21.56 6.00
C ALA A 12 -18.24 23.00 6.17
N GLU A 13 -19.05 23.83 6.79
CA GLU A 13 -18.68 25.21 7.02
C GLU A 13 -17.48 25.34 7.96
N VAL A 14 -17.47 24.53 8.99
CA VAL A 14 -16.34 24.55 9.93
C VAL A 14 -15.06 24.13 9.23
N MET A 15 -15.12 23.10 8.40
CA MET A 15 -13.95 22.66 7.66
C MET A 15 -13.41 23.74 6.74
N LEU A 16 -14.27 24.44 6.04
CA LEU A 16 -13.84 25.52 5.16
C LEU A 16 -13.19 26.65 5.94
N SER A 17 -13.75 26.99 7.08
CA SER A 17 -13.17 28.03 7.92
C SER A 17 -11.75 27.67 8.37
N MET A 18 -11.58 26.42 8.75
CA MET A 18 -10.27 25.95 9.18
C MET A 18 -9.24 26.02 8.07
N ILE A 19 -9.64 25.73 6.84
CA ILE A 19 -8.74 25.82 5.71
C ILE A 19 -8.24 27.26 5.54
N ASP A 20 -9.15 28.22 5.67
CA ASP A 20 -8.78 29.63 5.52
C ASP A 20 -7.78 30.07 6.59
N GLU A 21 -7.91 29.55 7.79
CA GLU A 21 -7.10 29.99 8.91
C GLU A 21 -5.81 29.20 9.06
N ASP A 22 -5.82 27.91 8.67
CA ASP A 22 -4.70 27.02 8.93
C ASP A 22 -4.43 26.08 7.77
N GLU A 23 -4.41 26.62 6.60
CA GLU A 23 -4.25 25.82 5.38
C GLU A 23 -2.99 24.95 5.41
N ASP A 24 -1.85 25.53 5.80
CA ASP A 24 -0.58 24.77 5.84
C ASP A 24 -0.63 23.64 6.84
N TYR A 25 -1.24 23.85 7.98
CA TYR A 25 -1.37 22.82 8.98
C TYR A 25 -2.24 21.66 8.48
N ASN A 26 -3.37 21.98 7.85
CA ASN A 26 -4.26 20.97 7.32
C ASN A 26 -3.60 20.14 6.22
N MET A 27 -2.83 20.78 5.36
CA MET A 27 -2.11 20.08 4.29
C MET A 27 -1.10 19.10 4.87
N ARG A 28 -0.39 19.49 5.92
CA ARG A 28 0.57 18.58 6.56
C ARG A 28 -0.11 17.40 7.22
N GLN A 29 -1.30 17.61 7.79
CA GLN A 29 -2.05 16.50 8.39
C GLN A 29 -2.50 15.50 7.32
N VAL A 30 -2.95 15.97 6.17
CA VAL A 30 -3.34 15.11 5.06
C VAL A 30 -2.14 14.31 4.57
N GLU A 31 -0.98 14.93 4.42
CA GLU A 31 0.23 14.24 3.98
C GLU A 31 0.62 13.11 4.94
N LYS A 32 0.47 13.34 6.25
CA LYS A 32 0.78 12.31 7.25
C LYS A 32 -0.18 11.13 7.19
N MET A 33 -1.40 11.33 6.67
CA MET A 33 -2.39 10.28 6.55
C MET A 33 -2.24 9.48 5.27
N VAL A 34 -1.49 9.98 4.30
CA VAL A 34 -1.28 9.27 3.04
C VAL A 34 -0.33 8.11 3.28
N SER A 35 -0.74 6.93 2.83
CA SER A 35 0.08 5.73 2.93
C SER A 35 0.82 5.52 1.62
N ASN A 36 2.14 5.39 1.71
CA ASN A 36 2.98 5.11 0.55
C ASN A 36 3.06 3.60 0.36
N ILE A 37 2.52 3.12 -0.74
CA ILE A 37 2.46 1.69 -1.06
C ILE A 37 3.47 1.40 -2.16
N LEU A 38 4.46 0.59 -1.85
CA LEU A 38 5.46 0.17 -2.83
C LEU A 38 4.99 -1.11 -3.50
N VAL A 39 4.84 -1.07 -4.81
CA VAL A 39 4.45 -2.24 -5.60
C VAL A 39 5.68 -2.74 -6.33
N VAL A 40 6.06 -3.99 -6.07
CA VAL A 40 7.25 -4.61 -6.64
C VAL A 40 6.84 -5.77 -7.54
N ASP A 41 6.98 -5.58 -8.84
CA ASP A 41 6.61 -6.59 -9.84
C ASP A 41 7.39 -6.29 -11.11
N ASP A 42 7.96 -7.30 -11.74
CA ASP A 42 8.72 -7.10 -12.98
C ASP A 42 7.83 -6.91 -14.19
N GLU A 43 6.53 -7.15 -14.06
CA GLU A 43 5.59 -6.96 -15.15
C GLU A 43 4.84 -5.65 -14.97
N LYS A 44 5.05 -4.72 -15.90
CA LYS A 44 4.44 -3.39 -15.82
C LYS A 44 2.92 -3.43 -15.84
N ILE A 45 2.34 -4.44 -16.49
CA ILE A 45 0.88 -4.54 -16.56
C ILE A 45 0.28 -4.79 -15.18
N ASN A 46 0.97 -5.55 -14.34
CA ASN A 46 0.51 -5.80 -12.98
C ASN A 46 0.61 -4.53 -12.13
N ILE A 47 1.67 -3.76 -12.31
CA ILE A 47 1.84 -2.49 -11.61
C ILE A 47 0.73 -1.53 -12.00
N ARG A 48 0.43 -1.43 -13.29
CA ARG A 48 -0.64 -0.55 -13.79
C ARG A 48 -2.00 -0.96 -13.26
N LEU A 49 -2.24 -2.26 -13.15
CA LEU A 49 -3.50 -2.74 -12.61
C LEU A 49 -3.68 -2.28 -11.17
N ILE A 50 -2.65 -2.41 -10.36
CA ILE A 50 -2.70 -1.99 -8.97
C ILE A 50 -2.83 -0.47 -8.87
N GLU A 51 -2.07 0.27 -9.67
CA GLU A 51 -2.21 1.73 -9.72
C GLU A 51 -3.64 2.14 -10.05
N ASN A 52 -4.26 1.44 -11.00
CA ASN A 52 -5.63 1.72 -11.41
C ASN A 52 -6.63 1.43 -10.29
N ILE A 53 -6.44 0.35 -9.57
CA ILE A 53 -7.31 0.01 -8.44
C ILE A 53 -7.19 1.06 -7.35
N CYS A 54 -5.99 1.52 -7.08
CA CYS A 54 -5.72 2.47 -5.99
C CYS A 54 -5.99 3.93 -6.35
N LYS A 55 -6.19 4.25 -7.62
CA LYS A 55 -6.28 5.64 -8.02
C LYS A 55 -7.48 6.38 -7.42
N ASN A 56 -8.52 5.65 -7.03
CA ASN A 56 -9.69 6.24 -6.42
C ASN A 56 -9.60 6.29 -4.89
N GLU A 57 -8.45 5.86 -4.33
CA GLU A 57 -8.20 5.89 -2.90
C GLU A 57 -7.30 7.08 -2.59
N PRO A 58 -7.86 8.20 -2.16
CA PRO A 58 -7.09 9.43 -2.02
C PRO A 58 -5.96 9.35 -0.98
N LEU A 59 -6.04 8.42 -0.06
CA LEU A 59 -5.02 8.25 0.98
C LEU A 59 -3.97 7.20 0.63
N TYR A 60 -4.00 6.66 -0.59
CA TYR A 60 -3.00 5.70 -1.05
C TYR A 60 -2.17 6.29 -2.17
N LYS A 61 -0.87 6.29 -2.01
CA LYS A 61 0.06 6.70 -3.04
C LYS A 61 0.87 5.48 -3.46
N VAL A 62 0.81 5.13 -4.73
CA VAL A 62 1.52 3.96 -5.26
C VAL A 62 2.88 4.37 -5.80
N ILE A 63 3.90 3.65 -5.39
CA ILE A 63 5.27 3.81 -5.86
C ILE A 63 5.66 2.47 -6.46
N ALA A 64 6.24 2.47 -7.66
CA ALA A 64 6.51 1.25 -8.40
C ALA A 64 8.00 0.90 -8.41
N ALA A 65 8.27 -0.39 -8.27
CA ALA A 65 9.61 -0.95 -8.48
C ALA A 65 9.48 -2.17 -9.38
N GLU A 66 10.38 -2.30 -10.35
CA GLU A 66 10.32 -3.39 -11.31
C GLU A 66 11.30 -4.52 -10.98
N SER A 67 11.98 -4.43 -9.87
CA SER A 67 12.92 -5.46 -9.42
C SER A 67 13.08 -5.39 -7.91
N GLY A 68 13.57 -6.48 -7.34
CA GLY A 68 13.88 -6.50 -5.91
C GLY A 68 14.95 -5.48 -5.55
N LYS A 69 15.94 -5.32 -6.41
CA LYS A 69 17.03 -4.37 -6.17
C LYS A 69 16.51 -2.94 -6.11
N GLN A 70 15.63 -2.59 -7.03
CA GLN A 70 15.01 -1.25 -7.04
C GLN A 70 14.15 -1.05 -5.80
N ALA A 71 13.44 -2.09 -5.38
CA ALA A 71 12.61 -2.03 -4.18
C ALA A 71 13.45 -1.75 -2.94
N ILE A 72 14.59 -2.42 -2.82
CA ILE A 72 15.50 -2.23 -1.68
C ILE A 72 16.00 -0.79 -1.63
N ASP A 73 16.37 -0.23 -2.77
CA ASP A 73 16.79 1.16 -2.88
C ASP A 73 15.70 2.11 -2.41
N ILE A 74 14.47 1.89 -2.89
CA ILE A 74 13.35 2.77 -2.55
C ILE A 74 13.07 2.72 -1.05
N VAL A 75 13.04 1.54 -0.47
CA VAL A 75 12.77 1.37 0.95
C VAL A 75 13.84 2.06 1.80
N GLY A 76 15.08 2.09 1.32
CA GLY A 76 16.17 2.74 2.02
C GLY A 76 16.16 4.26 1.91
N ASN A 77 15.46 4.83 0.93
CA ASN A 77 15.49 6.26 0.65
C ASN A 77 14.18 6.99 0.85
N GLN A 78 13.08 6.29 1.00
CA GLN A 78 11.76 6.88 1.18
C GLN A 78 11.01 6.15 2.28
N GLN A 79 10.06 6.85 2.88
CA GLN A 79 9.20 6.20 3.85
C GLN A 79 8.13 5.41 3.10
N ILE A 80 8.10 4.11 3.33
CA ILE A 80 7.11 3.20 2.75
C ILE A 80 6.28 2.63 3.87
N ASP A 81 4.96 2.60 3.68
CA ASP A 81 4.03 2.13 4.70
C ASP A 81 3.55 0.72 4.45
N LEU A 82 3.66 0.24 3.22
CA LEU A 82 3.28 -1.12 2.85
C LEU A 82 4.03 -1.52 1.59
N VAL A 83 4.50 -2.76 1.53
CA VAL A 83 5.14 -3.31 0.33
C VAL A 83 4.26 -4.43 -0.21
N LEU A 84 3.91 -4.33 -1.48
CA LEU A 84 3.24 -5.40 -2.23
C LEU A 84 4.30 -6.02 -3.12
N LEU A 85 4.59 -7.29 -2.89
CA LEU A 85 5.78 -7.92 -3.43
C LEU A 85 5.44 -9.20 -4.17
N ASP A 86 5.85 -9.29 -5.43
CA ASP A 86 5.72 -10.53 -6.19
C ASP A 86 6.84 -11.48 -5.81
N ILE A 87 6.56 -12.77 -5.84
CA ILE A 87 7.56 -13.80 -5.56
C ILE A 87 8.45 -14.04 -6.77
N GLU A 88 7.84 -14.16 -7.95
CA GLU A 88 8.60 -14.56 -9.14
C GLU A 88 9.10 -13.34 -9.89
N MET A 89 10.38 -13.08 -9.76
CA MET A 89 11.05 -11.99 -10.47
C MET A 89 12.43 -12.47 -10.88
N PRO A 90 12.98 -11.97 -12.01
CA PRO A 90 14.33 -12.35 -12.42
C PRO A 90 15.37 -11.77 -11.46
N ASP A 91 16.51 -12.43 -11.38
CA ASP A 91 17.68 -12.06 -10.58
C ASP A 91 17.47 -12.18 -9.08
N MET A 92 16.48 -11.52 -8.52
CA MET A 92 16.20 -11.56 -7.09
C MET A 92 14.71 -11.80 -6.91
N ASP A 93 14.32 -12.94 -6.33
CA ASP A 93 12.91 -13.25 -6.12
C ASP A 93 12.33 -12.53 -4.90
N GLY A 94 11.04 -12.73 -4.67
CA GLY A 94 10.36 -12.05 -3.58
C GLY A 94 10.87 -12.41 -2.19
N PHE A 95 11.27 -13.66 -2.00
CA PHE A 95 11.79 -14.07 -0.69
C PHE A 95 13.13 -13.43 -0.41
N GLN A 96 14.02 -13.39 -1.43
CA GLN A 96 15.31 -12.72 -1.29
C GLN A 96 15.14 -11.23 -1.06
N THR A 97 14.20 -10.62 -1.77
CA THR A 97 13.90 -9.20 -1.61
C THR A 97 13.39 -8.92 -0.19
N LEU A 98 12.51 -9.76 0.32
CA LEU A 98 11.97 -9.61 1.67
C LEU A 98 13.08 -9.68 2.71
N GLU A 99 14.01 -10.62 2.56
CA GLU A 99 15.14 -10.72 3.49
C GLU A 99 15.94 -9.42 3.55
N GLU A 100 16.20 -8.84 2.38
CA GLU A 100 16.97 -7.59 2.32
C GLU A 100 16.18 -6.41 2.88
N ILE A 101 14.89 -6.35 2.60
CA ILE A 101 14.04 -5.29 3.15
C ILE A 101 14.02 -5.36 4.67
N ARG A 102 13.96 -6.56 5.24
CA ARG A 102 13.92 -6.75 6.69
C ARG A 102 15.19 -6.30 7.40
N LYS A 103 16.29 -6.19 6.69
CA LYS A 103 17.52 -5.61 7.26
C LYS A 103 17.42 -4.11 7.41
N ILE A 104 16.50 -3.48 6.71
CA ILE A 104 16.35 -2.03 6.67
C ILE A 104 15.16 -1.57 7.51
N THR A 105 14.03 -2.28 7.43
CA THR A 105 12.78 -1.84 8.02
C THR A 105 11.85 -3.00 8.34
N ASP A 106 10.93 -2.76 9.28
CA ASP A 106 9.88 -3.71 9.66
C ASP A 106 8.57 -3.44 8.93
N VAL A 107 8.60 -2.72 7.82
CA VAL A 107 7.40 -2.35 7.07
C VAL A 107 6.57 -3.58 6.75
N PRO A 108 5.23 -3.49 6.86
CA PRO A 108 4.37 -4.63 6.49
C PRO A 108 4.57 -5.00 5.02
N VAL A 109 4.59 -6.31 4.75
CA VAL A 109 4.73 -6.84 3.40
C VAL A 109 3.59 -7.81 3.12
N ILE A 110 2.97 -7.65 1.95
CA ILE A 110 1.97 -8.57 1.44
C ILE A 110 2.52 -9.14 0.14
N PHE A 111 2.55 -10.46 0.01
CA PHE A 111 2.91 -11.06 -1.26
C PHE A 111 1.71 -11.03 -2.20
N VAL A 112 1.93 -10.62 -3.45
CA VAL A 112 0.90 -10.58 -4.49
C VAL A 112 1.45 -11.36 -5.66
N THR A 113 1.05 -12.62 -5.83
CA THR A 113 1.72 -13.53 -6.74
C THR A 113 0.75 -14.54 -7.36
N ALA A 114 1.14 -15.11 -8.50
CA ALA A 114 0.37 -16.16 -9.15
C ALA A 114 0.51 -17.52 -8.45
N TYR A 115 1.50 -17.67 -7.58
CA TYR A 115 1.72 -18.95 -6.92
C TYR A 115 0.71 -19.20 -5.82
N LYS A 116 0.10 -20.41 -5.87
CA LYS A 116 -0.88 -20.84 -4.90
C LYS A 116 -0.40 -22.05 -4.09
N ASP A 117 0.88 -22.36 -4.19
CA ASP A 117 1.47 -23.52 -3.53
C ASP A 117 1.45 -23.31 -2.02
N TYR A 118 0.88 -24.26 -1.31
CA TYR A 118 0.77 -24.21 0.15
C TYR A 118 2.15 -24.06 0.81
N LYS A 119 3.17 -24.70 0.25
CA LYS A 119 4.52 -24.61 0.82
C LYS A 119 5.08 -23.20 0.75
N LEU A 120 4.81 -22.49 -0.35
CA LEU A 120 5.24 -21.11 -0.50
C LEU A 120 4.47 -20.18 0.43
N ILE A 121 3.17 -20.41 0.57
CA ILE A 121 2.35 -19.62 1.48
C ILE A 121 2.84 -19.81 2.92
N LYS A 122 3.14 -21.05 3.28
CA LYS A 122 3.64 -21.35 4.61
C LYS A 122 5.00 -20.68 4.85
N ARG A 123 5.88 -20.73 3.86
CA ARG A 123 7.19 -20.09 3.96
C ARG A 123 7.03 -18.58 4.14
N ALA A 124 6.12 -17.97 3.39
CA ALA A 124 5.86 -16.53 3.49
C ALA A 124 5.41 -16.16 4.90
N ARG A 125 4.49 -16.95 5.46
CA ARG A 125 4.01 -16.70 6.82
C ARG A 125 5.11 -16.85 7.85
N GLN A 126 5.98 -17.81 7.67
CA GLN A 126 7.12 -18.01 8.56
C GLN A 126 8.11 -16.85 8.50
N MET A 127 8.18 -16.15 7.36
CA MET A 127 9.02 -14.97 7.20
C MET A 127 8.35 -13.70 7.66
N GLY A 128 7.12 -13.78 8.17
CA GLY A 128 6.45 -12.66 8.80
C GLY A 128 5.74 -11.71 7.85
N VAL A 129 5.30 -12.19 6.67
CA VAL A 129 4.46 -11.35 5.82
C VAL A 129 3.08 -11.19 6.45
N GLU A 130 2.47 -10.02 6.23
CA GLU A 130 1.16 -9.73 6.82
C GLU A 130 0.04 -10.48 6.12
N ASP A 131 0.16 -10.72 4.83
CA ASP A 131 -0.87 -11.42 4.08
C ASP A 131 -0.31 -11.91 2.74
N TYR A 132 -1.14 -12.63 2.01
CA TYR A 132 -0.75 -13.28 0.76
C TYR A 132 -1.94 -13.19 -0.20
N ILE A 133 -1.79 -12.47 -1.30
CA ILE A 133 -2.85 -12.32 -2.30
C ILE A 133 -2.45 -13.10 -3.55
N THR A 134 -3.33 -13.96 -4.04
CA THR A 134 -3.06 -14.72 -5.25
C THR A 134 -3.68 -14.05 -6.47
N LYS A 135 -2.92 -14.02 -7.57
CA LYS A 135 -3.40 -13.50 -8.85
C LYS A 135 -4.11 -14.60 -9.61
N PRO A 136 -5.18 -14.30 -10.32
CA PRO A 136 -5.85 -13.00 -10.41
C PRO A 136 -6.71 -12.75 -9.17
N PHE A 137 -6.88 -11.47 -8.83
CA PHE A 137 -7.66 -11.10 -7.65
C PHE A 137 -8.74 -10.09 -8.04
N LEU A 138 -9.80 -10.02 -7.25
CA LEU A 138 -10.83 -9.02 -7.43
C LEU A 138 -10.38 -7.72 -6.75
N PRO A 139 -10.63 -6.56 -7.38
CA PRO A 139 -10.24 -5.29 -6.79
C PRO A 139 -10.75 -5.07 -5.37
N ILE A 140 -12.00 -5.49 -5.08
CA ILE A 140 -12.56 -5.30 -3.76
C ILE A 140 -11.82 -6.15 -2.71
N VAL A 141 -11.44 -7.37 -3.06
CA VAL A 141 -10.68 -8.25 -2.16
C VAL A 141 -9.31 -7.66 -1.90
N PHE A 142 -8.67 -7.15 -2.96
CA PHE A 142 -7.36 -6.51 -2.86
C PHE A 142 -7.41 -5.33 -1.90
N LEU A 143 -8.38 -4.43 -2.10
CA LEU A 143 -8.51 -3.24 -1.25
C LEU A 143 -8.84 -3.59 0.19
N GLU A 144 -9.69 -4.59 0.40
CA GLU A 144 -10.01 -5.02 1.76
C GLU A 144 -8.78 -5.54 2.48
N THR A 145 -7.92 -6.26 1.77
CA THR A 145 -6.68 -6.76 2.34
C THR A 145 -5.77 -5.61 2.75
N LEU A 146 -5.63 -4.59 1.89
CA LEU A 146 -4.84 -3.42 2.22
C LEU A 146 -5.40 -2.68 3.43
N TYR A 147 -6.71 -2.47 3.47
CA TYR A 147 -7.35 -1.82 4.62
C TYR A 147 -7.08 -2.59 5.91
N GLY A 148 -7.05 -3.90 5.85
CA GLY A 148 -6.80 -4.71 7.02
C GLY A 148 -5.38 -4.57 7.57
N VAL A 149 -4.44 -4.15 6.74
CA VAL A 149 -3.04 -4.02 7.13
C VAL A 149 -2.70 -2.57 7.49
N ILE A 150 -3.14 -1.61 6.69
CA ILE A 150 -2.75 -0.21 6.92
C ILE A 150 -3.92 0.71 7.27
N GLY A 151 -5.11 0.17 7.32
CA GLY A 151 -6.28 0.95 7.71
C GLY A 151 -6.78 1.84 6.60
#